data_c8c55c05b4fed518d2b7c70600db3b53
#
_entry.id   c8c55c05b4fed518d2b7c70600db3b53
#
_cell.length_a   1.000
_cell.length_b   1.000
_cell.length_c   1.000
_cell.angle_alpha   90.00
_cell.angle_beta   90.00
_cell.angle_gamma   90.00
#
_symmetry.space_group_name_H-M   'P 1'
#
loop_
_entity.id
_entity.type
_entity.pdbx_description
1 polymer ?
#
loop_
_entity_poly.entity_id
_entity_poly.type
_entity_poly.pdbx_seq_one_letter_code
_entity_poly.pdbx_strand_id
1 'polypeptide(L)'
;LSGGRLVLGMGVGGAFTPEQKQEWLAVGVPPQERGARMTELVQVCHRLWTEERVTFTGRYFHMEKAVMLPRPVQPAGVPMLLACHKATGSPAQYRRAGLYADGVMGISDTPAQYGETLELVRGYAAEAGRDADAFQTAFYMTVNVNEDKDAAFKEADDFIRRYYGLNF
;
A
#
# COMPACT_ATOMS: atom_id res chain seq x y z
N LEU A 1 -3.68 -22.07 3.32
CA LEU A 1 -4.42 -22.18 2.04
C LEU A 1 -3.56 -21.83 0.83
N SER A 2 -2.79 -20.72 0.86
CA SER A 2 -1.94 -20.30 -0.29
C SER A 2 -0.60 -21.04 -0.38
N GLY A 3 -0.17 -21.76 0.66
CA GLY A 3 1.16 -22.36 0.71
C GLY A 3 2.30 -21.34 0.66
N GLY A 4 2.08 -20.14 1.18
CA GLY A 4 3.08 -19.05 1.19
C GLY A 4 3.16 -18.22 -0.09
N ARG A 5 2.20 -18.35 -1.01
CA ARG A 5 2.20 -17.60 -2.29
C ARG A 5 1.50 -16.24 -2.22
N LEU A 6 0.89 -15.91 -1.06
CA LEU A 6 0.21 -14.63 -0.89
C LEU A 6 1.22 -13.50 -0.72
N VAL A 7 1.02 -12.43 -1.44
CA VAL A 7 1.64 -11.11 -1.24
C VAL A 7 0.50 -10.11 -1.07
N LEU A 8 0.59 -9.24 -0.10
CA LEU A 8 -0.47 -8.28 0.23
C LEU A 8 -0.11 -6.88 -0.26
N GLY A 9 -0.82 -6.40 -1.29
CA GLY A 9 -0.75 -4.99 -1.71
C GLY A 9 -1.70 -4.14 -0.86
N MET A 10 -1.20 -3.07 -0.28
CA MET A 10 -1.96 -2.19 0.63
C MET A 10 -1.82 -0.73 0.24
N GLY A 11 -2.94 -0.03 0.19
CA GLY A 11 -3.01 1.41 -0.06
C GLY A 11 -3.97 2.11 0.90
N VAL A 12 -3.73 3.39 1.14
CA VAL A 12 -4.60 4.20 2.02
C VAL A 12 -5.94 4.57 1.37
N GLY A 13 -6.16 4.21 0.11
CA GLY A 13 -7.35 4.57 -0.66
C GLY A 13 -7.45 6.06 -1.00
N GLY A 14 -8.37 6.40 -1.91
CA GLY A 14 -8.67 7.78 -2.30
C GLY A 14 -9.54 8.51 -1.28
N ALA A 15 -9.49 9.83 -1.27
CA ALA A 15 -10.46 10.73 -0.64
C ALA A 15 -10.43 12.10 -1.36
N PHE A 16 -10.44 12.04 -2.67
CA PHE A 16 -10.34 13.23 -3.52
C PHE A 16 -11.70 13.88 -3.73
N THR A 17 -12.75 13.07 -3.89
CA THR A 17 -14.12 13.55 -4.10
C THR A 17 -14.93 13.56 -2.81
N PRO A 18 -16.05 14.32 -2.74
CA PRO A 18 -16.98 14.28 -1.62
C PRO A 18 -17.52 12.88 -1.35
N GLU A 19 -17.84 12.12 -2.39
CA GLU A 19 -18.37 10.75 -2.30
C GLU A 19 -17.35 9.82 -1.64
N GLN A 20 -16.10 9.84 -2.11
CA GLN A 20 -15.02 9.05 -1.51
C GLN A 20 -14.80 9.41 -0.02
N LYS A 21 -14.90 10.69 0.34
CA LYS A 21 -14.82 11.11 1.74
C LYS A 21 -15.99 10.57 2.55
N GLN A 22 -17.19 10.55 1.97
CA GLN A 22 -18.38 10.03 2.62
C GLN A 22 -18.29 8.51 2.84
N GLU A 23 -17.71 7.75 1.92
CA GLU A 23 -17.45 6.31 2.09
C GLU A 23 -16.58 6.04 3.33
N TRP A 24 -15.51 6.80 3.52
CA TRP A 24 -14.67 6.69 4.70
C TRP A 24 -15.41 7.04 6.00
N LEU A 25 -16.20 8.09 5.98
CA LEU A 25 -17.00 8.49 7.15
C LEU A 25 -18.06 7.44 7.48
N ALA A 26 -18.65 6.80 6.49
CA ALA A 26 -19.64 5.73 6.67
C ALA A 26 -19.09 4.51 7.42
N VAL A 27 -17.78 4.24 7.31
CA VAL A 27 -17.10 3.19 8.08
C VAL A 27 -16.39 3.72 9.34
N GLY A 28 -16.71 4.94 9.77
CA GLY A 28 -16.17 5.54 10.98
C GLY A 28 -14.71 5.97 10.92
N VAL A 29 -14.18 6.18 9.71
CA VAL A 29 -12.79 6.59 9.50
C VAL A 29 -12.73 8.01 8.95
N PRO A 30 -12.29 9.01 9.72
CA PRO A 30 -12.01 10.34 9.19
C PRO A 30 -10.96 10.26 8.07
N PRO A 31 -11.21 10.84 6.89
CA PRO A 31 -10.30 10.74 5.73
C PRO A 31 -8.85 11.14 6.01
N GLN A 32 -8.63 12.13 6.89
CA GLN A 32 -7.30 12.60 7.28
C GLN A 32 -6.52 11.61 8.16
N GLU A 33 -7.19 10.64 8.79
CA GLU A 33 -6.57 9.64 9.67
C GLU A 33 -6.09 8.40 8.92
N ARG A 34 -6.49 8.20 7.66
CA ARG A 34 -6.23 6.99 6.87
C ARG A 34 -4.75 6.57 6.87
N GLY A 35 -3.85 7.54 6.65
CA GLY A 35 -2.41 7.29 6.62
C GLY A 35 -1.85 6.86 7.98
N ALA A 36 -2.28 7.49 9.05
CA ALA A 36 -1.84 7.14 10.40
C ALA A 36 -2.40 5.79 10.86
N ARG A 37 -3.68 5.51 10.54
CA ARG A 37 -4.30 4.18 10.76
C ARG A 37 -3.58 3.08 10.00
N MET A 38 -3.21 3.33 8.74
CA MET A 38 -2.42 2.38 7.95
C MET A 38 -1.06 2.09 8.60
N THR A 39 -0.40 3.10 9.17
CA THR A 39 0.88 2.90 9.86
C THR A 39 0.75 1.94 11.03
N GLU A 40 -0.27 2.08 11.86
CA GLU A 40 -0.51 1.14 12.96
C GLU A 40 -0.98 -0.23 12.48
N LEU A 41 -1.85 -0.26 11.45
CA LEU A 41 -2.35 -1.51 10.87
C LEU A 41 -1.23 -2.41 10.37
N VAL A 42 -0.26 -1.85 9.63
CA VAL A 42 0.89 -2.62 9.12
C VAL A 42 1.70 -3.21 10.27
N GLN A 43 1.96 -2.44 11.33
CA GLN A 43 2.66 -2.92 12.51
C GLN A 43 1.87 -4.02 13.24
N VAL A 44 0.57 -3.84 13.42
CA VAL A 44 -0.32 -4.82 14.04
C VAL A 44 -0.35 -6.12 13.25
N CYS A 45 -0.50 -6.06 11.93
CA CYS A 45 -0.49 -7.23 11.06
C CYS A 45 0.83 -8.00 11.20
N HIS A 46 1.97 -7.30 11.07
CA HIS A 46 3.28 -7.93 11.20
C HIS A 46 3.43 -8.64 12.54
N ARG A 47 3.10 -7.98 13.64
CA ARG A 47 3.18 -8.57 14.99
C ARG A 47 2.26 -9.77 15.17
N LEU A 48 1.00 -9.69 14.70
CA LEU A 48 0.05 -10.82 14.77
C LEU A 48 0.52 -12.04 13.97
N TRP A 49 1.28 -11.83 12.89
CA TRP A 49 1.81 -12.92 12.08
C TRP A 49 3.06 -13.56 12.66
N THR A 50 3.86 -12.82 13.41
CA THR A 50 5.19 -13.26 13.86
C THR A 50 5.26 -13.56 15.35
N GLU A 51 4.44 -12.92 16.19
CA GLU A 51 4.44 -13.09 17.63
C GLU A 51 3.35 -14.10 18.09
N GLU A 52 3.60 -14.79 19.18
CA GLU A 52 2.64 -15.75 19.75
C GLU A 52 1.44 -15.05 20.35
N ARG A 53 1.68 -13.97 21.04
CA ARG A 53 0.65 -13.13 21.69
C ARG A 53 1.03 -11.68 21.50
N VAL A 54 0.09 -10.86 21.06
CA VAL A 54 0.30 -9.45 20.80
C VAL A 54 -0.49 -8.61 21.79
N THR A 55 0.20 -7.75 22.51
CA THR A 55 -0.39 -6.61 23.19
C THR A 55 0.06 -5.36 22.44
N PHE A 56 -0.89 -4.59 21.92
CA PHE A 56 -0.64 -3.38 21.16
C PHE A 56 -1.49 -2.25 21.71
N THR A 57 -0.87 -1.10 21.97
CA THR A 57 -1.55 0.11 22.44
C THR A 57 -1.13 1.27 21.53
N GLY A 58 -1.88 1.46 20.47
CA GLY A 58 -1.75 2.57 19.54
C GLY A 58 -2.85 3.61 19.75
N ARG A 59 -2.86 4.59 18.89
CA ARG A 59 -3.93 5.60 18.84
C ARG A 59 -5.23 5.01 18.27
N TYR A 60 -5.13 4.09 17.33
CA TYR A 60 -6.26 3.57 16.56
C TYR A 60 -6.57 2.10 16.84
N PHE A 61 -5.56 1.32 17.22
CA PHE A 61 -5.70 -0.10 17.51
C PHE A 61 -5.26 -0.40 18.92
N HIS A 62 -6.10 -1.13 19.65
CA HIS A 62 -5.82 -1.61 20.99
C HIS A 62 -6.14 -3.09 21.05
N MET A 63 -5.21 -3.87 21.54
CA MET A 63 -5.42 -5.30 21.78
C MET A 63 -4.57 -5.78 22.95
N GLU A 64 -5.10 -6.70 23.71
CA GLU A 64 -4.41 -7.31 24.84
C GLU A 64 -4.33 -8.83 24.64
N LYS A 65 -3.09 -9.33 24.64
CA LYS A 65 -2.78 -10.77 24.50
C LYS A 65 -3.51 -11.45 23.32
N ALA A 66 -3.71 -10.71 22.24
CA ALA A 66 -4.36 -11.22 21.03
C ALA A 66 -3.53 -12.33 20.39
N VAL A 67 -4.22 -13.34 19.88
CA VAL A 67 -3.63 -14.48 19.18
C VAL A 67 -4.30 -14.61 17.82
N MET A 68 -3.50 -14.81 16.77
CA MET A 68 -4.00 -15.08 15.43
C MET A 68 -3.59 -16.48 14.96
N LEU A 69 -4.59 -17.29 14.61
CA LEU A 69 -4.40 -18.64 14.07
C LEU A 69 -5.34 -18.87 12.88
N PRO A 70 -4.91 -19.62 11.84
CA PRO A 70 -3.54 -20.12 11.62
C PRO A 70 -2.58 -18.99 11.28
N ARG A 71 -1.31 -19.16 11.63
CA ARG A 71 -0.26 -18.20 11.23
C ARG A 71 0.12 -18.37 9.76
N PRO A 72 0.68 -17.31 9.12
CA PRO A 72 1.31 -17.44 7.82
C PRO A 72 2.35 -18.56 7.78
N VAL A 73 2.52 -19.17 6.61
CA VAL A 73 3.55 -20.19 6.39
C VAL A 73 4.95 -19.56 6.37
N GLN A 74 5.03 -18.31 5.92
CA GLN A 74 6.28 -17.55 5.94
C GLN A 74 6.61 -17.11 7.37
N PRO A 75 7.82 -17.40 7.88
CA PRO A 75 8.21 -17.03 9.25
C PRO A 75 8.18 -15.50 9.51
N ALA A 76 8.47 -14.71 8.51
CA ALA A 76 8.43 -13.23 8.59
C ALA A 76 7.01 -12.65 8.42
N GLY A 77 5.99 -13.50 8.23
CA GLY A 77 4.63 -13.08 7.92
C GLY A 77 4.35 -13.02 6.42
N VAL A 78 3.19 -12.49 6.05
CA VAL A 78 2.83 -12.27 4.65
C VAL A 78 3.57 -11.02 4.13
N PRO A 79 4.31 -11.10 3.01
CA PRO A 79 4.95 -9.92 2.46
C PRO A 79 3.94 -8.81 2.16
N MET A 80 4.22 -7.60 2.62
CA MET A 80 3.38 -6.42 2.45
C MET A 80 4.04 -5.41 1.50
N LEU A 81 3.39 -5.13 0.38
CA LEU A 81 3.78 -4.07 -0.55
C LEU A 81 2.88 -2.85 -0.31
N LEU A 82 3.46 -1.72 0.03
CA LEU A 82 2.69 -0.50 0.23
C LEU A 82 2.65 0.34 -1.04
N ALA A 83 1.45 0.83 -1.36
CA ALA A 83 1.26 1.75 -2.47
C ALA A 83 1.96 3.08 -2.17
N CYS A 84 2.87 3.48 -3.05
CA CYS A 84 3.56 4.75 -3.00
C CYS A 84 3.53 5.42 -4.38
N HIS A 85 3.32 6.74 -4.39
CA HIS A 85 3.17 7.52 -5.60
C HIS A 85 4.01 8.80 -5.51
N LYS A 86 4.67 9.19 -6.60
CA LYS A 86 5.44 10.44 -6.65
C LYS A 86 4.52 11.65 -6.75
N ALA A 87 3.55 11.60 -7.64
CA ALA A 87 2.66 12.73 -7.94
C ALA A 87 1.77 13.14 -6.74
N THR A 88 1.29 12.17 -5.96
CA THR A 88 0.39 12.39 -4.82
C THR A 88 0.98 11.92 -3.49
N GLY A 89 2.25 11.53 -3.51
CA GLY A 89 2.95 10.99 -2.36
C GLY A 89 3.31 12.06 -1.33
N SER A 90 3.70 11.57 -0.17
CA SER A 90 4.17 12.41 0.92
C SER A 90 5.34 11.75 1.65
N PRO A 91 6.19 12.51 2.36
CA PRO A 91 7.26 11.93 3.16
C PRO A 91 6.76 10.86 4.15
N ALA A 92 5.56 11.02 4.70
CA ALA A 92 4.97 10.04 5.61
C ALA A 92 4.64 8.71 4.91
N GLN A 93 4.26 8.74 3.62
CA GLN A 93 4.02 7.55 2.83
C GLN A 93 5.31 6.77 2.58
N TYR A 94 6.35 7.44 2.12
CA TYR A 94 7.66 6.82 1.86
C TYR A 94 8.31 6.29 3.14
N ARG A 95 8.24 7.09 4.21
CA ARG A 95 8.76 6.67 5.52
C ARG A 95 8.05 5.43 6.04
N ARG A 96 6.72 5.36 5.94
CA ARG A 96 5.94 4.17 6.33
C ARG A 96 6.39 2.94 5.55
N ALA A 97 6.52 3.06 4.23
CA ALA A 97 6.98 1.95 3.40
C ALA A 97 8.40 1.52 3.78
N GLY A 98 9.34 2.45 3.92
CA GLY A 98 10.71 2.14 4.33
C GLY A 98 10.81 1.46 5.69
N LEU A 99 10.01 1.90 6.67
CA LEU A 99 10.06 1.36 8.02
C LEU A 99 9.37 -0.01 8.17
N TYR A 100 8.28 -0.27 7.43
CA TYR A 100 7.37 -1.37 7.78
C TYR A 100 7.01 -2.29 6.62
N ALA A 101 7.23 -1.91 5.35
CA ALA A 101 6.86 -2.74 4.21
C ALA A 101 7.99 -3.68 3.77
N ASP A 102 7.63 -4.73 3.05
CA ASP A 102 8.56 -5.63 2.37
C ASP A 102 8.78 -5.23 0.92
N GLY A 103 8.03 -4.21 0.47
CA GLY A 103 8.17 -3.70 -0.88
C GLY A 103 7.25 -2.51 -1.16
N VAL A 104 7.30 -2.05 -2.40
CA VAL A 104 6.56 -0.90 -2.91
C VAL A 104 5.75 -1.29 -4.14
N MET A 105 4.51 -0.85 -4.17
CA MET A 105 3.65 -0.94 -5.35
C MET A 105 3.39 0.47 -5.88
N GLY A 106 3.76 0.72 -7.14
CA GLY A 106 3.45 1.96 -7.85
C GLY A 106 2.23 1.81 -8.77
N ILE A 107 1.53 2.92 -8.98
CA ILE A 107 0.45 3.04 -9.95
C ILE A 107 0.47 4.48 -10.49
N SER A 108 0.19 4.66 -11.77
CA SER A 108 0.06 5.97 -12.43
C SER A 108 1.30 6.86 -12.42
N ASP A 109 2.44 6.39 -11.95
CA ASP A 109 3.73 7.08 -12.05
C ASP A 109 4.41 6.73 -13.38
N THR A 110 5.24 7.62 -13.88
CA THR A 110 6.19 7.28 -14.94
C THR A 110 7.30 6.38 -14.39
N PRO A 111 8.04 5.63 -15.23
CA PRO A 111 9.18 4.82 -14.76
C PRO A 111 10.21 5.63 -13.96
N ALA A 112 10.48 6.87 -14.36
CA ALA A 112 11.40 7.76 -13.65
C ALA A 112 10.86 8.14 -12.26
N GLN A 113 9.60 8.53 -12.16
CA GLN A 113 8.94 8.87 -10.89
C GLN A 113 8.89 7.66 -9.95
N TYR A 114 8.64 6.47 -10.50
CA TYR A 114 8.66 5.26 -9.69
C TYR A 114 10.08 4.95 -9.17
N GLY A 115 11.11 5.14 -10.00
CA GLY A 115 12.51 5.06 -9.57
C GLY A 115 12.81 5.99 -8.40
N GLU A 116 12.44 7.27 -8.51
CA GLU A 116 12.61 8.25 -7.42
C GLU A 116 11.86 7.85 -6.14
N THR A 117 10.66 7.29 -6.28
CA THR A 117 9.89 6.78 -5.13
C THR A 117 10.63 5.64 -4.43
N LEU A 118 11.20 4.71 -5.20
CA LEU A 118 11.99 3.61 -4.65
C LEU A 118 13.24 4.08 -3.92
N GLU A 119 13.94 5.06 -4.46
CA GLU A 119 15.11 5.65 -3.80
C GLU A 119 14.75 6.29 -2.46
N LEU A 120 13.65 7.06 -2.41
CA LEU A 120 13.16 7.65 -1.17
C LEU A 120 12.79 6.59 -0.11
N VAL A 121 12.08 5.54 -0.51
CA VAL A 121 11.68 4.45 0.40
C VAL A 121 12.90 3.68 0.89
N ARG A 122 13.85 3.36 0.00
CA ARG A 122 15.12 2.69 0.36
C ARG A 122 15.96 3.53 1.31
N GLY A 123 15.98 4.85 1.13
CA GLY A 123 16.64 5.77 2.07
C GLY A 123 16.10 5.62 3.48
N TYR A 124 14.77 5.67 3.66
CA TYR A 124 14.15 5.44 4.98
C TYR A 124 14.37 4.04 5.53
N ALA A 125 14.44 3.02 4.67
CA ALA A 125 14.77 1.66 5.10
C ALA A 125 16.20 1.56 5.63
N ALA A 126 17.16 2.13 4.91
CA ALA A 126 18.57 2.16 5.30
C ALA A 126 18.78 2.92 6.61
N GLU A 127 18.13 4.09 6.80
CA GLU A 127 18.13 4.84 8.05
C GLU A 127 17.61 4.01 9.24
N ALA A 128 16.69 3.09 8.99
CA ALA A 128 16.13 2.17 9.98
C ALA A 128 16.95 0.88 10.16
N GLY A 129 18.07 0.73 9.48
CA GLY A 129 18.93 -0.46 9.53
C GLY A 129 18.33 -1.68 8.81
N ARG A 130 17.37 -1.47 7.89
CA ARG A 130 16.76 -2.54 7.09
C ARG A 130 17.52 -2.73 5.79
N ASP A 131 17.50 -3.94 5.27
CA ASP A 131 18.07 -4.24 3.95
C ASP A 131 17.22 -3.60 2.84
N ALA A 132 17.73 -2.51 2.28
CA ALA A 132 17.05 -1.75 1.24
C ALA A 132 17.03 -2.48 -0.12
N ASP A 133 17.95 -3.42 -0.35
CA ASP A 133 18.04 -4.19 -1.61
C ASP A 133 17.06 -5.37 -1.63
N ALA A 134 16.60 -5.82 -0.47
CA ALA A 134 15.61 -6.88 -0.34
C ALA A 134 14.16 -6.43 -0.67
N PHE A 135 13.93 -5.11 -0.92
CA PHE A 135 12.60 -4.60 -1.21
C PHE A 135 12.05 -5.15 -2.51
N GLN A 136 10.87 -5.77 -2.43
CA GLN A 136 10.10 -6.18 -3.59
C GLN A 136 9.50 -4.96 -4.29
N THR A 137 9.39 -5.04 -5.61
CA THR A 137 8.80 -3.97 -6.42
C THR A 137 7.68 -4.52 -7.28
N ALA A 138 6.57 -3.81 -7.32
CA ALA A 138 5.45 -4.10 -8.21
C ALA A 138 4.95 -2.81 -8.85
N PHE A 139 4.55 -2.88 -10.10
CA PHE A 139 3.93 -1.78 -10.79
C PHE A 139 2.58 -2.22 -11.33
N TYR A 140 1.53 -1.55 -10.89
CA TYR A 140 0.17 -1.77 -11.41
C TYR A 140 -0.01 -0.96 -12.69
N MET A 141 -0.39 -1.64 -13.75
CA MET A 141 -0.57 -1.03 -15.07
C MET A 141 -1.91 -1.47 -15.67
N THR A 142 -2.68 -0.50 -16.13
CA THR A 142 -3.88 -0.77 -16.94
C THR A 142 -3.44 -1.04 -18.36
N VAL A 143 -3.92 -2.14 -18.93
CA VAL A 143 -3.61 -2.53 -20.31
C VAL A 143 -4.92 -2.73 -21.07
N ASN A 144 -5.01 -2.16 -22.27
CA ASN A 144 -6.05 -2.45 -23.25
C ASN A 144 -5.42 -3.02 -24.52
N VAL A 145 -5.99 -4.13 -25.01
CA VAL A 145 -5.48 -4.82 -26.21
C VAL A 145 -6.51 -4.71 -27.31
N ASN A 146 -6.15 -4.07 -28.41
CA ASN A 146 -6.96 -3.94 -29.61
C ASN A 146 -6.03 -3.94 -30.84
N GLU A 147 -6.50 -4.39 -31.98
CA GLU A 147 -5.76 -4.31 -33.24
C GLU A 147 -5.57 -2.85 -33.67
N ASP A 148 -6.55 -2.00 -33.40
CA ASP A 148 -6.48 -0.55 -33.59
C ASP A 148 -5.97 0.15 -32.31
N LYS A 149 -4.77 0.74 -32.38
CA LYS A 149 -4.14 1.43 -31.25
C LYS A 149 -4.90 2.66 -30.78
N ASP A 150 -5.52 3.39 -31.71
CA ASP A 150 -6.26 4.61 -31.36
C ASP A 150 -7.56 4.26 -30.65
N ALA A 151 -8.23 3.19 -31.10
CA ALA A 151 -9.37 2.63 -30.40
C ALA A 151 -9.00 2.11 -29.02
N ALA A 152 -7.90 1.36 -28.89
CA ALA A 152 -7.39 0.87 -27.61
C ALA A 152 -7.11 2.02 -26.63
N PHE A 153 -6.43 3.07 -27.08
CA PHE A 153 -6.12 4.24 -26.26
C PHE A 153 -7.40 4.94 -25.79
N LYS A 154 -8.33 5.19 -26.72
CA LYS A 154 -9.59 5.87 -26.41
C LYS A 154 -10.43 5.09 -25.38
N GLU A 155 -10.56 3.79 -25.55
CA GLU A 155 -11.28 2.93 -24.60
C GLU A 155 -10.62 2.94 -23.21
N ALA A 156 -9.29 2.84 -23.16
CA ALA A 156 -8.54 2.89 -21.90
C ALA A 156 -8.69 4.24 -21.21
N ASP A 157 -8.57 5.35 -21.94
CA ASP A 157 -8.72 6.72 -21.44
C ASP A 157 -10.14 6.96 -20.91
N ASP A 158 -11.16 6.55 -21.66
CA ASP A 158 -12.57 6.62 -21.24
C ASP A 158 -12.83 5.82 -19.96
N PHE A 159 -12.25 4.61 -19.85
CA PHE A 159 -12.36 3.79 -18.64
C PHE A 159 -11.71 4.46 -17.44
N ILE A 160 -10.47 4.93 -17.59
CA ILE A 160 -9.70 5.55 -16.50
C ILE A 160 -10.40 6.81 -16.01
N ARG A 161 -10.88 7.67 -16.91
CA ARG A 161 -11.62 8.88 -16.57
C ARG A 161 -12.90 8.59 -15.79
N ARG A 162 -13.64 7.58 -16.18
CA ARG A 162 -14.87 7.16 -15.48
C ARG A 162 -14.60 6.53 -14.13
N TYR A 163 -13.56 5.71 -14.04
CA TYR A 163 -13.22 4.96 -12.85
C TYR A 163 -12.60 5.84 -11.75
N TYR A 164 -11.67 6.70 -12.11
CA TYR A 164 -10.98 7.56 -11.15
C TYR A 164 -11.59 8.94 -11.00
N GLY A 165 -12.46 9.36 -11.90
CA GLY A 165 -13.04 10.71 -11.90
C GLY A 165 -12.01 11.83 -12.12
N LEU A 166 -10.85 11.52 -12.68
CA LEU A 166 -9.72 12.41 -12.86
C LEU A 166 -9.30 12.43 -14.33
N ASN A 167 -8.76 13.56 -14.76
CA ASN A 167 -8.01 13.66 -16.01
C ASN A 167 -6.56 13.24 -15.71
N PHE A 168 -6.16 12.09 -16.22
CA PHE A 168 -4.78 11.61 -16.18
C PHE A 168 -4.01 12.13 -17.39
#